data_e609e1186f1193a478d9483aa979e6fd
#
_entry.id   e609e1186f1193a478d9483aa979e6fd
#
_cell.length_a   1.000
_cell.length_b   1.000
_cell.length_c   1.000
_cell.angle_alpha   90.00
_cell.angle_beta   90.00
_cell.angle_gamma   90.00
#
_symmetry.space_group_name_H-M   'P 1'
#
loop_
_entity.id
_entity.type
_entity.pdbx_description
1 polymer ?
#
loop_
_entity_poly.entity_id
_entity_poly.type
_entity_poly.pdbx_seq_one_letter_code
_entity_poly.pdbx_strand_id
1 'polypeptide(L)'
;MSSIRHPEKRNNKETSQIKKPDWLRVRVSGSEKFLKTKKILSDSKIVTVCEEANCPNISECWQKNHATFMIMGDTCTRACAFCNVKTGLPDKLDVFEPYKISQAVKKMNLSHVVITSVDRDDLDDGGAEHFAKTINAIRKTSPETTIEILTPDFLKKEDALEKILKDCPDVFNHNLETVPRLYLSIRPGARYFNSLRLLNEVKNKNPNIFTKSGLMLGLGEEKNEIMQVMDDLRAAKVDFLTLGQYLQPTKKHAPVDKYITPDEFNSYKIIAESKGFLMVSSSPLTRSSHHAEEDFKILKKNRIKKIS
;
A
#
# COMPACT_ATOMS: atom_id res chain seq x y z
N MET A 1 6.48 18.18 24.46
CA MET A 1 7.40 17.04 24.31
C MET A 1 7.08 16.37 22.97
N SER A 2 8.03 16.28 22.03
CA SER A 2 7.78 15.57 20.79
C SER A 2 7.54 14.10 21.11
N SER A 3 6.37 13.57 20.78
CA SER A 3 6.07 12.15 20.96
C SER A 3 7.10 11.31 20.18
N ILE A 4 7.67 10.28 20.81
CA ILE A 4 8.58 9.36 20.14
C ILE A 4 7.80 8.67 19.04
N ARG A 5 8.25 8.79 17.77
CA ARG A 5 7.54 8.26 16.58
C ARG A 5 7.29 6.74 16.66
N HIS A 6 8.23 6.00 17.24
CA HIS A 6 8.18 4.55 17.36
C HIS A 6 8.56 4.13 18.80
N PRO A 7 7.65 4.25 19.76
CA PRO A 7 7.94 3.91 21.16
C PRO A 7 8.36 2.44 21.34
N GLU A 8 7.79 1.52 20.57
CA GLU A 8 8.10 0.09 20.60
C GLU A 8 9.52 -0.23 20.12
N LYS A 9 10.13 0.62 19.28
CA LYS A 9 11.50 0.45 18.77
C LYS A 9 12.54 1.15 19.64
N ARG A 10 12.13 1.83 20.73
CA ARG A 10 13.06 2.63 21.57
C ARG A 10 14.26 1.83 22.06
N ASN A 11 14.02 0.58 22.46
CA ASN A 11 15.04 -0.31 23.03
C ASN A 11 15.67 -1.27 22.01
N ASN A 12 15.25 -1.19 20.72
CA ASN A 12 15.87 -2.02 19.70
C ASN A 12 17.36 -1.64 19.54
N LYS A 13 18.22 -2.66 19.42
CA LYS A 13 19.62 -2.46 19.05
C LYS A 13 19.69 -1.89 17.63
N GLU A 14 20.58 -0.92 17.43
CA GLU A 14 20.88 -0.44 16.09
C GLU A 14 21.59 -1.52 15.27
N THR A 15 21.14 -1.72 14.06
CA THR A 15 21.74 -2.65 13.11
C THR A 15 22.63 -1.89 12.11
N SER A 16 23.71 -2.53 11.65
CA SER A 16 24.51 -1.99 10.55
C SER A 16 23.67 -1.98 9.27
N GLN A 17 23.71 -0.87 8.55
CA GLN A 17 23.04 -0.79 7.25
C GLN A 17 24.01 -1.22 6.16
N ILE A 18 23.58 -2.16 5.32
CA ILE A 18 24.30 -2.55 4.12
C ILE A 18 24.32 -1.36 3.16
N LYS A 19 25.47 -1.10 2.51
CA LYS A 19 25.60 -0.01 1.53
C LYS A 19 24.61 -0.22 0.38
N LYS A 20 23.78 0.79 0.13
CA LYS A 20 22.85 0.78 -0.99
C LYS A 20 23.58 0.73 -2.32
N PRO A 21 23.25 -0.19 -3.23
CA PRO A 21 23.81 -0.23 -4.57
C PRO A 21 23.37 0.97 -5.42
N ASP A 22 24.13 1.26 -6.48
CA ASP A 22 23.90 2.46 -7.30
C ASP A 22 22.56 2.48 -8.01
N TRP A 23 22.04 1.33 -8.38
CA TRP A 23 20.72 1.19 -9.03
C TRP A 23 19.52 1.48 -8.09
N LEU A 24 19.73 1.66 -6.79
CA LEU A 24 18.72 2.13 -5.83
C LEU A 24 18.77 3.65 -5.59
N ARG A 25 19.61 4.38 -6.30
CA ARG A 25 19.68 5.84 -6.14
C ARG A 25 18.54 6.50 -6.89
N VAL A 26 17.81 7.38 -6.20
CA VAL A 26 16.72 8.17 -6.76
C VAL A 26 17.14 9.62 -6.84
N ARG A 27 16.83 10.29 -7.95
CA ARG A 27 17.05 11.74 -8.07
C ARG A 27 15.93 12.47 -7.36
N VAL A 28 16.30 13.34 -6.42
CA VAL A 28 15.34 14.26 -5.78
C VAL A 28 15.17 15.44 -6.71
N SER A 29 13.92 15.77 -7.05
CA SER A 29 13.59 16.93 -7.86
C SER A 29 12.65 17.84 -7.08
N GLY A 30 12.96 19.14 -7.08
CA GLY A 30 12.12 20.19 -6.52
C GLY A 30 11.35 20.97 -7.61
N SER A 31 10.80 20.29 -8.61
CA SER A 31 10.09 20.95 -9.72
C SER A 31 8.88 21.76 -9.25
N GLU A 32 8.46 22.74 -10.05
CA GLU A 32 7.25 23.54 -9.77
C GLU A 32 6.00 22.68 -9.57
N LYS A 33 5.86 21.61 -10.35
CA LYS A 33 4.76 20.65 -10.21
C LYS A 33 4.79 19.94 -8.87
N PHE A 34 5.97 19.52 -8.40
CA PHE A 34 6.15 18.93 -7.07
C PHE A 34 5.70 19.89 -5.97
N LEU A 35 6.14 21.16 -6.03
CA LEU A 35 5.76 22.19 -5.06
C LEU A 35 4.27 22.48 -5.07
N LYS A 36 3.64 22.49 -6.23
CA LYS A 36 2.18 22.66 -6.38
C LYS A 36 1.42 21.51 -5.71
N THR A 37 1.80 20.26 -5.96
CA THR A 37 1.20 19.08 -5.33
C THR A 37 1.36 19.17 -3.82
N LYS A 38 2.58 19.43 -3.33
CA LYS A 38 2.86 19.60 -1.90
C LYS A 38 1.99 20.66 -1.26
N LYS A 39 1.83 21.81 -1.91
CA LYS A 39 0.98 22.90 -1.42
C LYS A 39 -0.48 22.50 -1.31
N ILE A 40 -1.05 21.82 -2.33
CA ILE A 40 -2.44 21.36 -2.28
C ILE A 40 -2.67 20.43 -1.09
N LEU A 41 -1.77 19.47 -0.85
CA LEU A 41 -1.86 18.52 0.24
C LEU A 41 -1.76 19.21 1.62
N SER A 42 -0.78 20.12 1.78
CA SER A 42 -0.56 20.89 3.00
C SER A 42 -1.75 21.81 3.31
N ASP A 43 -2.23 22.59 2.33
CA ASP A 43 -3.37 23.50 2.51
C ASP A 43 -4.65 22.75 2.88
N SER A 44 -4.79 21.50 2.42
CA SER A 44 -5.93 20.63 2.73
C SER A 44 -5.75 19.85 4.04
N LYS A 45 -4.60 19.95 4.71
CA LYS A 45 -4.22 19.19 5.91
C LYS A 45 -4.38 17.67 5.71
N ILE A 46 -3.99 17.17 4.56
CA ILE A 46 -4.08 15.75 4.20
C ILE A 46 -2.75 15.08 4.49
N VAL A 47 -2.81 13.94 5.18
CA VAL A 47 -1.66 13.08 5.42
C VAL A 47 -1.41 12.21 4.19
N THR A 48 -0.15 11.99 3.83
CA THR A 48 0.22 11.10 2.73
C THR A 48 1.18 10.02 3.20
N VAL A 49 0.97 8.79 2.76
CA VAL A 49 1.94 7.71 3.03
C VAL A 49 3.28 7.99 2.35
N CYS A 50 3.29 8.83 1.31
CA CYS A 50 4.52 9.24 0.62
C CYS A 50 5.49 9.95 1.56
N GLU A 51 4.97 10.82 2.45
CA GLU A 51 5.76 11.52 3.47
C GLU A 51 5.99 10.62 4.69
N GLU A 52 4.94 10.00 5.22
CA GLU A 52 5.01 9.23 6.45
C GLU A 52 5.92 8.00 6.33
N ALA A 53 5.88 7.30 5.19
CA ALA A 53 6.74 6.15 4.92
C ALA A 53 8.13 6.53 4.36
N ASN A 54 8.44 7.83 4.19
CA ASN A 54 9.68 8.30 3.57
C ASN A 54 9.94 7.65 2.20
N CYS A 55 8.91 7.71 1.32
CA CYS A 55 8.89 7.00 0.05
C CYS A 55 9.98 7.52 -0.91
N PRO A 56 10.84 6.67 -1.49
CA PRO A 56 11.87 7.10 -2.42
C PRO A 56 11.31 7.72 -3.71
N ASN A 57 10.09 7.36 -4.10
CA ASN A 57 9.46 7.79 -5.35
C ASN A 57 8.67 9.10 -5.23
N ILE A 58 8.64 9.74 -4.06
CA ILE A 58 7.81 10.93 -3.79
C ILE A 58 8.02 12.03 -4.82
N SER A 59 9.27 12.30 -5.22
CA SER A 59 9.60 13.34 -6.19
C SER A 59 8.99 13.05 -7.57
N GLU A 60 9.10 11.83 -8.05
CA GLU A 60 8.54 11.41 -9.34
C GLU A 60 7.00 11.43 -9.31
N CYS A 61 6.40 10.81 -8.29
CA CYS A 61 4.95 10.72 -8.16
C CYS A 61 4.31 12.11 -8.09
N TRP A 62 4.85 13.00 -7.26
CA TRP A 62 4.27 14.33 -7.10
C TRP A 62 4.47 15.26 -8.30
N GLN A 63 5.54 15.04 -9.09
CA GLN A 63 5.70 15.71 -10.39
C GLN A 63 4.64 15.28 -11.41
N LYS A 64 4.18 14.03 -11.32
CA LYS A 64 3.09 13.49 -12.14
C LYS A 64 1.71 13.78 -11.55
N ASN A 65 1.65 14.59 -10.48
CA ASN A 65 0.43 14.89 -9.75
C ASN A 65 -0.23 13.64 -9.08
N HIS A 66 0.56 12.60 -8.80
CA HIS A 66 0.11 11.39 -8.11
C HIS A 66 0.49 11.46 -6.63
N ALA A 67 -0.46 11.22 -5.73
CA ALA A 67 -0.21 11.08 -4.31
C ALA A 67 -1.06 9.94 -3.75
N THR A 68 -0.56 9.26 -2.73
CA THR A 68 -1.32 8.25 -1.99
C THR A 68 -1.81 8.88 -0.70
N PHE A 69 -3.11 9.10 -0.61
CA PHE A 69 -3.73 9.69 0.56
C PHE A 69 -3.79 8.68 1.69
N MET A 70 -3.40 9.11 2.90
CA MET A 70 -3.49 8.29 4.10
C MET A 70 -4.58 8.86 5.00
N ILE A 71 -5.63 8.09 5.21
CA ILE A 71 -6.80 8.46 6.02
C ILE A 71 -6.70 7.92 7.45
N MET A 72 -7.54 8.46 8.33
CA MET A 72 -7.65 8.11 9.75
C MET A 72 -6.46 8.55 10.60
N GLY A 73 -5.76 9.60 10.15
CA GLY A 73 -4.64 10.22 10.87
C GLY A 73 -3.27 9.65 10.50
N ASP A 74 -2.26 9.96 11.32
CA ASP A 74 -0.84 9.65 11.11
C ASP A 74 -0.30 8.58 12.07
N THR A 75 -1.13 8.09 13.00
CA THR A 75 -0.70 7.19 14.08
C THR A 75 -1.38 5.83 13.94
N CYS A 76 -0.58 4.77 13.83
CA CYS A 76 -1.01 3.40 13.64
C CYS A 76 -1.08 2.65 14.98
N THR A 77 -2.08 1.80 15.16
CA THR A 77 -2.20 0.93 16.34
C THR A 77 -1.25 -0.26 16.31
N ARG A 78 -0.65 -0.57 15.13
CA ARG A 78 0.26 -1.71 14.95
C ARG A 78 1.71 -1.27 14.72
N ALA A 79 2.64 -2.14 15.13
CA ALA A 79 4.08 -1.88 15.14
C ALA A 79 4.84 -2.80 14.18
N CYS A 80 4.54 -2.72 12.88
CA CYS A 80 5.27 -3.47 11.87
C CYS A 80 6.76 -3.07 11.84
N ALA A 81 7.66 -4.06 11.84
CA ALA A 81 9.10 -3.83 11.98
C ALA A 81 9.71 -3.06 10.81
N PHE A 82 9.07 -3.09 9.64
CA PHE A 82 9.49 -2.41 8.41
C PHE A 82 8.96 -0.98 8.28
N CYS A 83 7.87 -0.64 8.98
CA CYS A 83 7.06 0.56 8.69
C CYS A 83 7.58 1.79 9.43
N ASN A 84 7.66 2.92 8.71
CA ASN A 84 8.06 4.21 9.26
C ASN A 84 6.89 5.08 9.74
N VAL A 85 5.65 4.65 9.56
CA VAL A 85 4.47 5.36 10.06
C VAL A 85 4.50 5.35 11.59
N LYS A 86 4.18 6.48 12.19
CA LYS A 86 4.15 6.67 13.65
C LYS A 86 3.22 5.63 14.31
N THR A 87 3.62 5.13 15.47
CA THR A 87 2.85 4.13 16.22
C THR A 87 2.39 4.67 17.56
N GLY A 88 1.24 4.19 18.05
CA GLY A 88 0.69 4.63 19.33
C GLY A 88 -0.83 4.58 19.38
N LEU A 89 -1.39 5.40 20.25
CA LEU A 89 -2.84 5.61 20.36
C LEU A 89 -3.24 6.71 19.37
N PRO A 90 -4.06 6.39 18.34
CA PRO A 90 -4.52 7.38 17.38
C PRO A 90 -5.51 8.37 17.96
N ASP A 91 -5.57 9.57 17.38
CA ASP A 91 -6.61 10.55 17.67
C ASP A 91 -7.98 10.08 17.17
N LYS A 92 -9.04 10.79 17.62
CA LYS A 92 -10.40 10.58 17.10
C LYS A 92 -10.46 10.86 15.60
N LEU A 93 -11.34 10.13 14.91
CA LEU A 93 -11.55 10.32 13.48
C LEU A 93 -12.04 11.75 13.18
N ASP A 94 -11.45 12.37 12.17
CA ASP A 94 -11.97 13.60 11.60
C ASP A 94 -13.15 13.29 10.68
N VAL A 95 -14.35 13.63 11.11
CA VAL A 95 -15.60 13.41 10.38
C VAL A 95 -15.64 14.13 9.01
N PHE A 96 -14.81 15.17 8.83
CA PHE A 96 -14.69 15.93 7.58
C PHE A 96 -13.58 15.41 6.68
N GLU A 97 -12.78 14.43 7.09
CA GLU A 97 -11.67 13.90 6.28
C GLU A 97 -12.14 13.36 4.92
N PRO A 98 -13.25 12.57 4.80
CA PRO A 98 -13.77 12.14 3.51
C PRO A 98 -14.08 13.30 2.54
N TYR A 99 -14.63 14.38 3.05
CA TYR A 99 -14.90 15.58 2.27
C TYR A 99 -13.59 16.27 1.84
N LYS A 100 -12.63 16.46 2.74
CA LYS A 100 -11.32 17.06 2.42
C LYS A 100 -10.59 16.27 1.35
N ILE A 101 -10.56 14.94 1.45
CA ILE A 101 -9.97 14.05 0.44
C ILE A 101 -10.67 14.24 -0.90
N SER A 102 -11.99 14.20 -0.94
CA SER A 102 -12.74 14.37 -2.19
C SER A 102 -12.48 15.71 -2.88
N GLN A 103 -12.35 16.81 -2.11
CA GLN A 103 -12.00 18.12 -2.64
C GLN A 103 -10.56 18.17 -3.17
N ALA A 104 -9.61 17.51 -2.51
CA ALA A 104 -8.23 17.42 -2.99
C ALA A 104 -8.15 16.62 -4.31
N VAL A 105 -8.83 15.47 -4.40
CA VAL A 105 -8.94 14.66 -5.62
C VAL A 105 -9.46 15.51 -6.79
N LYS A 106 -10.55 16.26 -6.56
CA LYS A 106 -11.13 17.18 -7.55
C LYS A 106 -10.16 18.30 -7.95
N LYS A 107 -9.53 18.96 -6.96
CA LYS A 107 -8.59 20.07 -7.19
C LYS A 107 -7.34 19.62 -7.95
N MET A 108 -6.87 18.40 -7.69
CA MET A 108 -5.75 17.78 -8.40
C MET A 108 -6.15 17.19 -9.76
N ASN A 109 -7.45 17.11 -10.05
CA ASN A 109 -8.01 16.52 -11.28
C ASN A 109 -7.47 15.09 -11.53
N LEU A 110 -7.54 14.23 -10.51
CA LEU A 110 -6.99 12.89 -10.60
C LEU A 110 -7.91 11.97 -11.40
N SER A 111 -7.36 11.25 -12.38
CA SER A 111 -8.05 10.18 -13.11
C SER A 111 -8.05 8.87 -12.34
N HIS A 112 -7.08 8.68 -11.43
CA HIS A 112 -6.97 7.54 -10.53
C HIS A 112 -6.44 8.02 -9.18
N VAL A 113 -7.03 7.51 -8.08
CA VAL A 113 -6.59 7.85 -6.73
C VAL A 113 -6.32 6.58 -5.92
N VAL A 114 -5.24 6.61 -5.15
CA VAL A 114 -4.93 5.56 -4.17
C VAL A 114 -5.15 6.12 -2.76
N ILE A 115 -5.97 5.41 -1.99
CA ILE A 115 -6.28 5.73 -0.59
C ILE A 115 -5.78 4.59 0.28
N THR A 116 -5.01 4.91 1.28
CA THR A 116 -4.57 3.96 2.30
C THR A 116 -4.92 4.47 3.69
N SER A 117 -4.65 3.70 4.71
CA SER A 117 -4.84 4.12 6.09
C SER A 117 -3.75 3.59 7.01
N VAL A 118 -3.71 4.14 8.21
CA VAL A 118 -3.11 3.47 9.37
C VAL A 118 -4.02 2.31 9.81
N ASP A 119 -3.49 1.32 10.55
CA ASP A 119 -4.34 0.35 11.25
C ASP A 119 -5.06 1.06 12.42
N ARG A 120 -6.36 0.81 12.55
CA ARG A 120 -7.25 1.36 13.58
C ARG A 120 -7.95 0.22 14.31
N ASP A 121 -7.16 -0.64 14.95
CA ASP A 121 -7.67 -1.77 15.74
C ASP A 121 -8.51 -1.32 16.94
N ASP A 122 -8.38 -0.04 17.32
CA ASP A 122 -9.16 0.65 18.36
C ASP A 122 -10.62 0.93 17.93
N LEU A 123 -10.93 0.92 16.64
CA LEU A 123 -12.30 1.13 16.13
C LEU A 123 -13.04 -0.20 15.99
N ASP A 124 -14.35 -0.20 16.22
CA ASP A 124 -15.19 -1.41 16.18
C ASP A 124 -15.16 -2.12 14.83
N ASP A 125 -15.05 -1.38 13.74
CA ASP A 125 -14.99 -1.90 12.36
C ASP A 125 -13.60 -1.77 11.71
N GLY A 126 -12.57 -1.38 12.49
CA GLY A 126 -11.22 -1.17 11.97
C GLY A 126 -11.09 -0.01 10.97
N GLY A 127 -12.10 0.88 10.91
CA GLY A 127 -12.14 2.03 10.01
C GLY A 127 -12.80 1.74 8.65
N ALA A 128 -13.47 0.60 8.48
CA ALA A 128 -14.12 0.22 7.23
C ALA A 128 -15.19 1.23 6.76
N GLU A 129 -16.01 1.73 7.68
CA GLU A 129 -17.02 2.77 7.41
C GLU A 129 -16.38 4.08 6.93
N HIS A 130 -15.19 4.40 7.45
CA HIS A 130 -14.47 5.61 7.04
C HIS A 130 -13.92 5.49 5.61
N PHE A 131 -13.45 4.29 5.21
CA PHE A 131 -13.13 3.99 3.81
C PHE A 131 -14.36 4.14 2.91
N ALA A 132 -15.49 3.55 3.28
CA ALA A 132 -16.74 3.64 2.51
C ALA A 132 -17.19 5.09 2.31
N LYS A 133 -17.19 5.90 3.38
CA LYS A 133 -17.50 7.33 3.32
C LYS A 133 -16.55 8.10 2.40
N THR A 134 -15.26 7.75 2.41
CA THR A 134 -14.25 8.40 1.56
C THR A 134 -14.47 8.05 0.09
N ILE A 135 -14.72 6.78 -0.23
CA ILE A 135 -15.05 6.33 -1.59
C ILE A 135 -16.30 7.06 -2.08
N ASN A 136 -17.37 7.08 -1.28
CA ASN A 136 -18.63 7.73 -1.63
C ASN A 136 -18.45 9.24 -1.88
N ALA A 137 -17.69 9.93 -1.03
CA ALA A 137 -17.41 11.36 -1.19
C ALA A 137 -16.66 11.64 -2.52
N ILE A 138 -15.69 10.79 -2.89
CA ILE A 138 -14.97 10.93 -4.17
C ILE A 138 -15.88 10.63 -5.34
N ARG A 139 -16.69 9.57 -5.31
CA ARG A 139 -17.66 9.24 -6.37
C ARG A 139 -18.62 10.39 -6.65
N LYS A 140 -19.08 11.10 -5.60
CA LYS A 140 -19.96 12.28 -5.73
C LYS A 140 -19.30 13.49 -6.36
N THR A 141 -18.03 13.74 -6.06
CA THR A 141 -17.33 14.96 -6.50
C THR A 141 -16.54 14.78 -7.78
N SER A 142 -16.12 13.54 -8.08
CA SER A 142 -15.26 13.17 -9.21
C SER A 142 -15.67 11.77 -9.73
N PRO A 143 -16.83 11.63 -10.36
CA PRO A 143 -17.40 10.32 -10.72
C PRO A 143 -16.54 9.51 -11.70
N GLU A 144 -15.73 10.18 -12.52
CA GLU A 144 -14.82 9.54 -13.50
C GLU A 144 -13.51 9.06 -12.87
N THR A 145 -13.21 9.49 -11.64
CA THR A 145 -11.98 9.06 -10.95
C THR A 145 -12.09 7.61 -10.51
N THR A 146 -11.16 6.78 -10.94
CA THR A 146 -11.04 5.41 -10.47
C THR A 146 -10.36 5.36 -9.10
N ILE A 147 -10.80 4.44 -8.24
CA ILE A 147 -10.41 4.40 -6.82
C ILE A 147 -9.76 3.07 -6.49
N GLU A 148 -8.50 3.12 -6.09
CA GLU A 148 -7.80 2.01 -5.43
C GLU A 148 -7.76 2.27 -3.92
N ILE A 149 -8.08 1.26 -3.12
CA ILE A 149 -7.88 1.31 -1.67
C ILE A 149 -6.82 0.30 -1.26
N LEU A 150 -5.88 0.70 -0.40
CA LEU A 150 -4.93 -0.19 0.26
C LEU A 150 -5.32 -0.29 1.74
N THR A 151 -5.89 -1.43 2.11
CA THR A 151 -6.52 -1.62 3.41
C THR A 151 -5.69 -2.43 4.40
N PRO A 152 -5.92 -2.28 5.72
CA PRO A 152 -5.53 -3.27 6.72
C PRO A 152 -6.34 -4.57 6.56
N ASP A 153 -6.06 -5.58 7.42
CA ASP A 153 -6.84 -6.84 7.47
C ASP A 153 -8.10 -6.76 8.35
N PHE A 154 -8.39 -5.58 8.90
CA PHE A 154 -9.50 -5.27 9.80
C PHE A 154 -9.64 -6.20 11.01
N LEU A 155 -8.63 -6.99 11.37
CA LEU A 155 -8.66 -8.01 12.45
C LEU A 155 -9.87 -8.96 12.37
N LYS A 156 -10.38 -9.26 11.20
CA LYS A 156 -11.61 -10.05 10.97
C LYS A 156 -12.86 -9.45 11.64
N LYS A 157 -12.91 -8.14 11.82
CA LYS A 157 -14.09 -7.48 12.37
C LYS A 157 -15.28 -7.74 11.46
N GLU A 158 -16.38 -8.14 12.08
CA GLU A 158 -17.63 -8.43 11.38
C GLU A 158 -18.08 -7.21 10.58
N ASP A 159 -18.67 -7.45 9.41
CA ASP A 159 -19.21 -6.45 8.48
C ASP A 159 -18.23 -5.42 7.92
N ALA A 160 -16.93 -5.47 8.27
CA ALA A 160 -15.97 -4.51 7.76
C ALA A 160 -15.88 -4.54 6.21
N LEU A 161 -15.78 -5.74 5.65
CA LEU A 161 -15.73 -5.90 4.19
C LEU A 161 -17.05 -5.52 3.51
N GLU A 162 -18.18 -5.89 4.10
CA GLU A 162 -19.52 -5.54 3.61
C GLU A 162 -19.73 -4.02 3.54
N LYS A 163 -19.28 -3.29 4.54
CA LYS A 163 -19.34 -1.82 4.55
C LYS A 163 -18.59 -1.21 3.39
N ILE A 164 -17.37 -1.68 3.12
CA ILE A 164 -16.55 -1.19 2.00
C ILE A 164 -17.18 -1.55 0.66
N LEU A 165 -17.69 -2.77 0.52
CA LEU A 165 -18.22 -3.25 -0.75
C LEU A 165 -19.58 -2.63 -1.14
N LYS A 166 -20.25 -1.89 -0.25
CA LYS A 166 -21.44 -1.08 -0.61
C LYS A 166 -21.08 0.04 -1.58
N ASP A 167 -19.93 0.67 -1.40
CA ASP A 167 -19.44 1.78 -2.23
C ASP A 167 -18.28 1.36 -3.15
N CYS A 168 -18.14 0.11 -3.44
CA CYS A 168 -17.11 -0.60 -4.23
C CYS A 168 -15.96 0.25 -4.81
N PRO A 169 -14.70 -0.02 -4.40
CA PRO A 169 -13.54 0.50 -5.10
C PRO A 169 -13.34 -0.21 -6.45
N ASP A 170 -12.56 0.39 -7.36
CA ASP A 170 -12.16 -0.28 -8.60
C ASP A 170 -11.06 -1.32 -8.36
N VAL A 171 -10.17 -1.03 -7.40
CA VAL A 171 -9.10 -1.94 -6.96
C VAL A 171 -9.11 -2.06 -5.45
N PHE A 172 -9.18 -3.28 -4.96
CA PHE A 172 -9.00 -3.62 -3.55
C PHE A 172 -7.59 -4.20 -3.35
N ASN A 173 -6.74 -3.45 -2.67
CA ASN A 173 -5.37 -3.82 -2.39
C ASN A 173 -5.21 -4.15 -0.90
N HIS A 174 -4.56 -5.28 -0.62
CA HIS A 174 -4.08 -5.63 0.70
C HIS A 174 -2.75 -6.36 0.57
N ASN A 175 -1.68 -5.75 1.06
CA ASN A 175 -0.34 -6.32 0.95
C ASN A 175 -0.10 -7.45 1.95
N LEU A 176 0.52 -8.53 1.50
CA LEU A 176 1.08 -9.57 2.38
C LEU A 176 2.39 -9.12 3.02
N GLU A 177 3.12 -8.24 2.37
CA GLU A 177 4.39 -7.62 2.76
C GLU A 177 5.59 -8.57 2.80
N THR A 178 5.44 -9.79 3.34
CA THR A 178 6.51 -10.78 3.45
C THR A 178 5.97 -12.22 3.44
N VAL A 179 6.85 -13.21 3.55
CA VAL A 179 6.54 -14.64 3.56
C VAL A 179 6.08 -15.13 4.95
N PRO A 180 5.32 -16.25 5.06
CA PRO A 180 4.75 -16.74 6.33
C PRO A 180 5.74 -16.84 7.48
N ARG A 181 6.93 -17.38 7.23
CA ARG A 181 7.98 -17.57 8.25
C ARG A 181 8.38 -16.27 8.94
N LEU A 182 8.35 -15.15 8.20
CA LEU A 182 8.79 -13.85 8.70
C LEU A 182 7.66 -13.02 9.35
N TYR A 183 6.40 -13.48 9.30
CA TYR A 183 5.26 -12.67 9.77
C TYR A 183 5.40 -12.21 11.22
N LEU A 184 5.78 -13.12 12.15
CA LEU A 184 5.89 -12.79 13.57
C LEU A 184 6.94 -11.71 13.85
N SER A 185 8.04 -11.70 13.11
CA SER A 185 9.13 -10.73 13.28
C SER A 185 8.90 -9.42 12.53
N ILE A 186 8.29 -9.48 11.36
CA ILE A 186 8.16 -8.34 10.46
C ILE A 186 6.79 -7.65 10.59
N ARG A 187 5.72 -8.46 10.82
CA ARG A 187 4.33 -7.99 10.84
C ARG A 187 3.54 -8.63 11.99
N PRO A 188 3.95 -8.41 13.26
CA PRO A 188 3.44 -9.17 14.42
C PRO A 188 1.93 -9.01 14.64
N GLY A 189 1.34 -7.88 14.26
CA GLY A 189 -0.09 -7.60 14.38
C GLY A 189 -0.97 -8.25 13.34
N ALA A 190 -0.40 -8.87 12.29
CA ALA A 190 -1.15 -9.49 11.19
C ALA A 190 -1.01 -11.02 11.18
N ARG A 191 -1.85 -11.67 10.36
CA ARG A 191 -1.80 -13.11 10.13
C ARG A 191 -1.89 -13.41 8.64
N TYR A 192 -0.94 -14.19 8.12
CA TYR A 192 -0.79 -14.51 6.70
C TYR A 192 -2.08 -15.03 6.06
N PHE A 193 -2.66 -16.07 6.63
CA PHE A 193 -3.88 -16.68 6.09
C PHE A 193 -5.11 -15.78 6.20
N ASN A 194 -5.15 -14.85 7.17
CA ASN A 194 -6.24 -13.87 7.25
C ASN A 194 -6.17 -12.86 6.10
N SER A 195 -4.96 -12.43 5.76
CA SER A 195 -4.72 -11.54 4.62
C SER A 195 -5.11 -12.18 3.29
N LEU A 196 -4.77 -13.45 3.07
CA LEU A 196 -5.21 -14.23 1.90
C LEU A 196 -6.72 -14.38 1.85
N ARG A 197 -7.34 -14.73 3.00
CA ARG A 197 -8.79 -14.88 3.10
C ARG A 197 -9.51 -13.58 2.75
N LEU A 198 -9.06 -12.45 3.27
CA LEU A 198 -9.64 -11.15 2.94
C LEU A 198 -9.68 -10.90 1.43
N LEU A 199 -8.56 -11.09 0.73
CA LEU A 199 -8.46 -10.93 -0.73
C LEU A 199 -9.40 -11.90 -1.48
N ASN A 200 -9.47 -13.15 -1.04
CA ASN A 200 -10.36 -14.16 -1.62
C ASN A 200 -11.83 -13.81 -1.40
N GLU A 201 -12.22 -13.35 -0.21
CA GLU A 201 -13.59 -12.92 0.11
C GLU A 201 -14.03 -11.74 -0.75
N VAL A 202 -13.17 -10.74 -0.99
CA VAL A 202 -13.46 -9.64 -1.93
C VAL A 202 -13.84 -10.20 -3.30
N LYS A 203 -13.02 -11.13 -3.83
CA LYS A 203 -13.26 -11.73 -5.14
C LYS A 203 -14.52 -12.57 -5.22
N ASN A 204 -14.84 -13.29 -4.14
CA ASN A 204 -16.06 -14.10 -4.08
C ASN A 204 -17.31 -13.24 -3.98
N LYS A 205 -17.27 -12.12 -3.23
CA LYS A 205 -18.41 -11.20 -3.08
C LYS A 205 -18.61 -10.31 -4.31
N ASN A 206 -17.52 -9.85 -4.94
CA ASN A 206 -17.59 -9.05 -6.16
C ASN A 206 -16.43 -9.37 -7.13
N PRO A 207 -16.63 -10.29 -8.10
CA PRO A 207 -15.61 -10.67 -9.08
C PRO A 207 -15.12 -9.52 -9.97
N ASN A 208 -15.89 -8.44 -10.09
CA ASN A 208 -15.56 -7.29 -10.93
C ASN A 208 -14.48 -6.39 -10.33
N ILE A 209 -14.33 -6.38 -9.00
CA ILE A 209 -13.26 -5.64 -8.34
C ILE A 209 -11.92 -6.29 -8.67
N PHE A 210 -10.93 -5.49 -9.07
CA PHE A 210 -9.58 -6.00 -9.18
C PHE A 210 -8.97 -6.15 -7.79
N THR A 211 -8.36 -7.30 -7.52
CA THR A 211 -7.62 -7.53 -6.29
C THR A 211 -6.12 -7.41 -6.51
N LYS A 212 -5.44 -6.77 -5.58
CA LYS A 212 -4.02 -6.48 -5.64
C LYS A 212 -3.33 -6.85 -4.33
N SER A 213 -2.10 -7.31 -4.42
CA SER A 213 -1.25 -7.54 -3.25
C SER A 213 0.21 -7.23 -3.56
N GLY A 214 1.03 -7.07 -2.53
CA GLY A 214 2.43 -6.78 -2.67
C GLY A 214 3.31 -7.46 -1.64
N LEU A 215 4.58 -7.66 -2.04
CA LEU A 215 5.66 -8.11 -1.19
C LEU A 215 6.82 -7.12 -1.25
N MET A 216 7.46 -6.93 -0.12
CA MET A 216 8.79 -6.33 -0.04
C MET A 216 9.82 -7.45 0.02
N LEU A 217 10.84 -7.38 -0.83
CA LEU A 217 11.92 -8.37 -0.89
C LEU A 217 13.19 -7.82 -0.25
N GLY A 218 13.96 -8.72 0.38
CA GLY A 218 15.21 -8.40 1.05
C GLY A 218 15.10 -8.32 2.58
N LEU A 219 14.09 -8.98 3.16
CA LEU A 219 13.90 -9.16 4.61
C LEU A 219 14.38 -10.53 5.12
N GLY A 220 14.98 -11.37 4.23
CA GLY A 220 15.47 -12.72 4.53
C GLY A 220 14.55 -13.84 4.03
N GLU A 221 13.65 -13.55 3.12
CA GLU A 221 12.82 -14.54 2.42
C GLU A 221 13.66 -15.36 1.42
N GLU A 222 13.33 -16.63 1.28
CA GLU A 222 13.93 -17.54 0.31
C GLU A 222 13.12 -17.55 -1.00
N LYS A 223 13.78 -17.91 -2.12
CA LYS A 223 13.16 -17.92 -3.44
C LYS A 223 11.93 -18.84 -3.52
N ASN A 224 12.00 -20.04 -2.92
CA ASN A 224 10.89 -20.98 -2.85
C ASN A 224 9.71 -20.43 -2.04
N GLU A 225 9.97 -19.71 -0.95
CA GLU A 225 8.92 -19.06 -0.15
C GLU A 225 8.20 -17.96 -0.96
N ILE A 226 8.93 -17.13 -1.71
CA ILE A 226 8.34 -16.11 -2.59
C ILE A 226 7.45 -16.77 -3.65
N MET A 227 7.92 -17.87 -4.27
CA MET A 227 7.14 -18.61 -5.26
C MET A 227 5.88 -19.23 -4.65
N GLN A 228 5.94 -19.76 -3.43
CA GLN A 228 4.78 -20.27 -2.70
C GLN A 228 3.76 -19.17 -2.41
N VAL A 229 4.21 -17.98 -1.99
CA VAL A 229 3.32 -16.83 -1.79
C VAL A 229 2.62 -16.42 -3.10
N MET A 230 3.30 -16.48 -4.23
CA MET A 230 2.67 -16.25 -5.54
C MET A 230 1.57 -17.28 -5.82
N ASP A 231 1.79 -18.56 -5.51
CA ASP A 231 0.78 -19.62 -5.67
C ASP A 231 -0.42 -19.39 -4.74
N ASP A 232 -0.17 -19.06 -3.47
CA ASP A 232 -1.21 -18.76 -2.49
C ASP A 232 -2.07 -17.55 -2.91
N LEU A 233 -1.44 -16.49 -3.42
CA LEU A 233 -2.14 -15.31 -3.96
C LEU A 233 -2.97 -15.67 -5.20
N ARG A 234 -2.47 -16.54 -6.09
CA ARG A 234 -3.26 -17.03 -7.24
C ARG A 234 -4.42 -17.91 -6.79
N ALA A 235 -4.24 -18.76 -5.79
CA ALA A 235 -5.33 -19.54 -5.18
C ALA A 235 -6.39 -18.61 -4.56
N ALA A 236 -5.99 -17.49 -3.97
CA ALA A 236 -6.87 -16.42 -3.49
C ALA A 236 -7.46 -15.54 -4.61
N LYS A 237 -7.21 -15.87 -5.90
CA LYS A 237 -7.70 -15.17 -7.11
C LYS A 237 -7.21 -13.72 -7.22
N VAL A 238 -6.04 -13.39 -6.69
CA VAL A 238 -5.45 -12.05 -6.81
C VAL A 238 -5.06 -11.76 -8.25
N ASP A 239 -5.46 -10.61 -8.77
CA ASP A 239 -5.24 -10.20 -10.16
C ASP A 239 -3.86 -9.58 -10.39
N PHE A 240 -3.39 -8.76 -9.47
CA PHE A 240 -2.20 -7.93 -9.62
C PHE A 240 -1.21 -8.13 -8.47
N LEU A 241 0.05 -8.40 -8.80
CA LEU A 241 1.15 -8.55 -7.84
C LEU A 241 2.18 -7.43 -7.99
N THR A 242 2.57 -6.81 -6.88
CA THR A 242 3.70 -5.88 -6.82
C THR A 242 4.84 -6.47 -6.00
N LEU A 243 6.07 -6.39 -6.54
CA LEU A 243 7.30 -6.80 -5.86
C LEU A 243 8.27 -5.62 -5.82
N GLY A 244 8.70 -5.19 -4.63
CA GLY A 244 9.61 -4.08 -4.46
C GLY A 244 10.70 -4.36 -3.43
N GLN A 245 11.83 -3.67 -3.49
CA GLN A 245 12.90 -3.81 -2.51
C GLN A 245 12.51 -3.19 -1.18
N TYR A 246 12.67 -3.92 -0.09
CA TYR A 246 12.62 -3.34 1.24
C TYR A 246 13.76 -2.33 1.44
N LEU A 247 13.43 -1.16 1.95
CA LEU A 247 14.40 -0.13 2.30
C LEU A 247 14.24 0.21 3.79
N GLN A 248 15.26 -0.05 4.57
CA GLN A 248 15.24 0.17 6.01
C GLN A 248 15.11 1.68 6.34
N PRO A 249 14.05 2.12 7.01
CA PRO A 249 13.83 3.54 7.31
C PRO A 249 14.85 4.11 8.30
N THR A 250 15.14 3.41 9.39
CA THR A 250 16.14 3.76 10.39
C THR A 250 16.87 2.51 10.88
N LYS A 251 18.02 2.67 11.52
CA LYS A 251 18.81 1.54 12.09
C LYS A 251 18.04 0.71 13.14
N LYS A 252 16.91 1.18 13.63
CA LYS A 252 16.07 0.49 14.62
C LYS A 252 14.92 -0.32 14.00
N HIS A 253 14.72 -0.21 12.69
CA HIS A 253 13.78 -1.04 11.93
C HIS A 253 14.43 -2.37 11.55
N ALA A 254 13.63 -3.29 11.01
CA ALA A 254 14.13 -4.55 10.49
C ALA A 254 15.32 -4.30 9.55
N PRO A 255 16.45 -5.01 9.71
CA PRO A 255 17.58 -4.83 8.81
C PRO A 255 17.27 -5.30 7.40
N VAL A 256 17.92 -4.72 6.41
CA VAL A 256 17.96 -5.30 5.06
C VAL A 256 18.89 -6.52 5.12
N ASP A 257 18.36 -7.68 4.74
CA ASP A 257 19.15 -8.90 4.61
C ASP A 257 19.93 -8.92 3.29
N LYS A 258 19.25 -8.57 2.19
CA LYS A 258 19.81 -8.56 0.84
C LYS A 258 19.20 -7.48 -0.03
N TYR A 259 19.99 -6.87 -0.91
CA TYR A 259 19.49 -6.10 -2.04
C TYR A 259 19.30 -7.02 -3.24
N ILE A 260 18.05 -7.22 -3.64
CA ILE A 260 17.66 -8.03 -4.81
C ILE A 260 18.02 -7.26 -6.07
N THR A 261 18.71 -7.89 -6.98
CA THR A 261 19.14 -7.24 -8.24
C THR A 261 17.98 -6.99 -9.20
N PRO A 262 18.09 -6.04 -10.14
CA PRO A 262 17.09 -5.84 -11.19
C PRO A 262 16.78 -7.09 -12.00
N ASP A 263 17.78 -7.94 -12.27
CA ASP A 263 17.63 -9.21 -13.00
C ASP A 263 16.84 -10.24 -12.19
N GLU A 264 17.07 -10.32 -10.86
CA GLU A 264 16.27 -11.15 -9.97
C GLU A 264 14.81 -10.68 -9.94
N PHE A 265 14.55 -9.35 -9.87
CA PHE A 265 13.19 -8.79 -9.96
C PHE A 265 12.53 -9.14 -11.30
N ASN A 266 13.25 -9.06 -12.42
CA ASN A 266 12.75 -9.46 -13.72
C ASN A 266 12.43 -10.96 -13.78
N SER A 267 13.27 -11.81 -13.17
CA SER A 267 13.01 -13.23 -13.04
C SER A 267 11.73 -13.53 -12.26
N TYR A 268 11.52 -12.87 -11.13
CA TYR A 268 10.28 -12.99 -10.36
C TYR A 268 9.06 -12.50 -11.15
N LYS A 269 9.20 -11.44 -11.94
CA LYS A 269 8.14 -10.97 -12.83
C LYS A 269 7.69 -12.05 -13.81
N ILE A 270 8.63 -12.65 -14.53
CA ILE A 270 8.36 -13.72 -15.53
C ILE A 270 7.67 -14.90 -14.83
N ILE A 271 8.16 -15.33 -13.66
CA ILE A 271 7.56 -16.43 -12.89
C ILE A 271 6.12 -16.09 -12.49
N ALA A 272 5.87 -14.89 -11.97
CA ALA A 272 4.54 -14.48 -11.55
C ALA A 272 3.58 -14.38 -12.76
N GLU A 273 4.02 -13.83 -13.88
CA GLU A 273 3.24 -13.80 -15.13
C GLU A 273 2.87 -15.20 -15.61
N SER A 274 3.81 -16.17 -15.54
CA SER A 274 3.55 -17.58 -15.89
C SER A 274 2.54 -18.25 -14.95
N LYS A 275 2.42 -17.79 -13.69
CA LYS A 275 1.41 -18.26 -12.74
C LYS A 275 0.01 -17.67 -12.99
N GLY A 276 -0.14 -16.78 -13.97
CA GLY A 276 -1.43 -16.26 -14.44
C GLY A 276 -1.96 -15.03 -13.69
N PHE A 277 -1.09 -14.23 -13.06
CA PHE A 277 -1.47 -12.88 -12.67
C PHE A 277 -1.83 -12.06 -13.92
N LEU A 278 -2.88 -11.22 -13.82
CA LEU A 278 -3.24 -10.33 -14.93
C LEU A 278 -2.20 -9.23 -15.15
N MET A 279 -1.50 -8.87 -14.09
CA MET A 279 -0.43 -7.88 -14.11
C MET A 279 0.59 -8.14 -13.01
N VAL A 280 1.86 -7.84 -13.30
CA VAL A 280 2.97 -7.90 -12.34
C VAL A 280 3.83 -6.66 -12.49
N SER A 281 3.98 -5.88 -11.42
CA SER A 281 4.98 -4.81 -11.33
C SER A 281 6.09 -5.27 -10.39
N SER A 282 7.29 -5.45 -10.93
CA SER A 282 8.44 -6.00 -10.18
C SER A 282 9.70 -5.24 -10.53
N SER A 283 10.19 -4.44 -9.60
CA SER A 283 11.46 -3.73 -9.70
C SER A 283 11.92 -3.23 -8.32
N PRO A 284 13.20 -2.86 -8.16
CA PRO A 284 13.71 -2.37 -6.89
C PRO A 284 12.93 -1.19 -6.29
N LEU A 285 12.41 -0.31 -7.14
CA LEU A 285 11.68 0.89 -6.71
C LEU A 285 10.15 0.73 -6.77
N THR A 286 9.62 -0.43 -7.17
CA THR A 286 8.18 -0.70 -7.15
C THR A 286 7.63 -0.51 -5.74
N ARG A 287 6.49 0.16 -5.65
CA ARG A 287 5.65 0.31 -4.45
C ARG A 287 4.19 0.08 -4.85
N SER A 288 3.34 -0.27 -3.89
CA SER A 288 1.94 -0.61 -4.17
C SER A 288 1.18 0.47 -4.93
N SER A 289 1.51 1.74 -4.74
CA SER A 289 0.85 2.88 -5.41
C SER A 289 1.71 3.56 -6.48
N HIS A 290 2.92 3.04 -6.77
CA HIS A 290 3.79 3.60 -7.79
C HIS A 290 3.23 3.25 -9.17
N HIS A 291 3.04 4.24 -10.03
CA HIS A 291 2.41 4.13 -11.36
C HIS A 291 0.98 3.54 -11.36
N ALA A 292 0.22 3.68 -10.27
CA ALA A 292 -1.08 3.02 -10.10
C ALA A 292 -2.08 3.35 -11.22
N GLU A 293 -2.07 4.57 -11.78
CA GLU A 293 -2.93 4.96 -12.91
C GLU A 293 -2.59 4.19 -14.19
N GLU A 294 -1.31 4.16 -14.56
CA GLU A 294 -0.84 3.44 -15.73
C GLU A 294 -1.08 1.94 -15.59
N ASP A 295 -0.78 1.40 -14.43
CA ASP A 295 -0.99 0.00 -14.08
C ASP A 295 -2.48 -0.39 -14.18
N PHE A 296 -3.38 0.47 -13.70
CA PHE A 296 -4.82 0.21 -13.78
C PHE A 296 -5.34 0.17 -15.23
N LYS A 297 -4.83 1.04 -16.11
CA LYS A 297 -5.16 1.02 -17.55
C LYS A 297 -4.73 -0.30 -18.20
N ILE A 298 -3.52 -0.77 -17.88
CA ILE A 298 -3.00 -2.05 -18.38
C ILE A 298 -3.83 -3.22 -17.83
N LEU A 299 -4.14 -3.21 -16.55
CA LEU A 299 -4.93 -4.23 -15.87
C LEU A 299 -6.33 -4.41 -16.52
N LYS A 300 -7.02 -3.30 -16.80
CA LYS A 300 -8.31 -3.31 -17.52
C LYS A 300 -8.17 -3.94 -18.92
N LYS A 301 -7.14 -3.54 -19.68
CA LYS A 301 -6.87 -4.08 -21.01
C LYS A 301 -6.61 -5.59 -20.98
N ASN A 302 -5.83 -6.06 -20.01
CA ASN A 302 -5.50 -7.47 -19.86
C ASN A 302 -6.71 -8.32 -19.46
N ARG A 303 -7.63 -7.79 -18.65
CA ARG A 303 -8.90 -8.48 -18.32
C ARG A 303 -9.76 -8.67 -19.56
N ILE A 304 -9.90 -7.67 -20.41
CA ILE A 304 -10.68 -7.76 -21.65
C ILE A 304 -10.09 -8.85 -22.56
N LYS A 305 -8.76 -8.87 -22.76
CA LYS A 305 -8.08 -9.88 -23.60
C LYS A 305 -8.23 -11.31 -23.06
N LYS A 306 -8.45 -11.50 -21.76
CA LYS A 306 -8.61 -12.84 -21.17
C LYS A 306 -10.04 -13.38 -21.31
N ILE A 307 -11.02 -12.49 -21.55
CA ILE A 307 -12.44 -12.84 -21.71
C ILE A 307 -12.78 -13.04 -23.20
N SER A 308 -12.06 -12.37 -24.10
CA SER A 308 -12.13 -12.58 -25.56
C SER A 308 -11.33 -13.81 -25.99
#